data_d42b92b154ff7dea40db533051f418d0
#
_entry.id   d42b92b154ff7dea40db533051f418d0
#
_cell.length_a   1.000
_cell.length_b   1.000
_cell.length_c   1.000
_cell.angle_alpha   90.00
_cell.angle_beta   90.00
_cell.angle_gamma   90.00
#
_symmetry.space_group_name_H-M   'P 1'
#
loop_
_entity.id
_entity.type
_entity.pdbx_description
1 polymer ?
#
loop_
_entity_poly.entity_id
_entity_poly.type
_entity_poly.pdbx_seq_one_letter_code
_entity_poly.pdbx_strand_id
1 'polypeptide(L)'
;MTQSLTIARPDDWHLHLRDGAMLHAVLPESARHFARAIVMPNLVPPVVTGAQAAAYRQRILQALPADMAFEPLMTLYLTENTDPQDVAAAHASGLVRAVKLYPAGATTNSASGVRDFDKVRPVLEKMAEIGLPLCVHGEVTDPAIDIFDREAVFIDRVLDPIRRATPGLRVVMEHITTANGVDYVKSQPSDLGATITTHHLIINRNHILVGGIKPHYYCLPVAKREEHRLALRAAATSGDARFFLGTDSAPHTDPNKESACGCAGCFTATNTMALLAHVFEEENALDHLEGFASKNGPGFYRLPVNTAILTLQKHESPVTFPAKITTGEGNVTVFDPGFPVYWSVQG
;
A
#
# COMPACT_ATOMS: atom_id res chain seq x y z
N MET A 1 -14.85 2.76 -31.68
CA MET A 1 -15.52 1.92 -30.65
C MET A 1 -14.87 2.20 -29.32
N THR A 2 -15.65 2.57 -28.34
CA THR A 2 -15.16 2.83 -26.97
C THR A 2 -14.64 1.50 -26.39
N GLN A 3 -13.36 1.41 -26.04
CA GLN A 3 -12.79 0.24 -25.40
C GLN A 3 -13.21 0.22 -23.92
N SER A 4 -13.72 -0.90 -23.44
CA SER A 4 -14.05 -1.12 -22.03
C SER A 4 -13.38 -2.38 -21.50
N LEU A 5 -13.02 -2.38 -20.22
CA LEU A 5 -12.44 -3.51 -19.50
C LEU A 5 -13.23 -3.71 -18.20
N THR A 6 -13.87 -4.87 -18.06
CA THR A 6 -14.58 -5.25 -16.83
C THR A 6 -13.77 -6.30 -16.08
N ILE A 7 -13.53 -6.04 -14.80
CA ILE A 7 -12.76 -6.91 -13.89
C ILE A 7 -13.56 -7.16 -12.60
N ALA A 8 -13.23 -8.18 -11.85
CA ALA A 8 -13.71 -8.32 -10.48
C ALA A 8 -13.33 -7.04 -9.70
N ARG A 9 -14.25 -6.53 -8.84
CA ARG A 9 -13.98 -5.30 -8.08
C ARG A 9 -12.70 -5.46 -7.28
N PRO A 10 -11.71 -4.52 -7.44
CA PRO A 10 -10.40 -4.65 -6.84
C PRO A 10 -10.40 -4.59 -5.32
N ASP A 11 -9.29 -5.04 -4.72
CA ASP A 11 -8.92 -4.80 -3.34
C ASP A 11 -7.65 -3.96 -3.28
N ASP A 12 -7.52 -3.14 -2.23
CA ASP A 12 -6.30 -2.40 -1.94
C ASP A 12 -5.55 -3.03 -0.77
N TRP A 13 -4.38 -3.59 -1.03
CA TRP A 13 -3.62 -4.33 0.00
C TRP A 13 -2.70 -3.45 0.83
N HIS A 14 -2.77 -2.11 0.67
CA HIS A 14 -2.05 -1.14 1.50
C HIS A 14 -2.69 0.25 1.43
N LEU A 15 -3.45 0.64 2.44
CA LEU A 15 -4.21 1.89 2.44
C LEU A 15 -4.09 2.65 3.75
N HIS A 16 -3.85 3.97 3.67
CA HIS A 16 -3.89 4.88 4.81
C HIS A 16 -5.16 5.73 4.78
N LEU A 17 -6.05 5.51 5.74
CA LEU A 17 -7.30 6.28 5.86
C LEU A 17 -7.20 7.44 6.86
N ARG A 18 -6.15 7.44 7.71
CA ARG A 18 -6.04 8.39 8.84
C ARG A 18 -7.24 8.27 9.78
N ASP A 19 -7.65 9.38 10.42
CA ASP A 19 -8.79 9.42 11.35
C ASP A 19 -9.51 10.77 11.24
N GLY A 20 -10.63 10.95 11.95
CA GLY A 20 -11.36 12.22 12.05
C GLY A 20 -11.80 12.80 10.70
N ALA A 21 -11.62 14.10 10.52
CA ALA A 21 -12.04 14.82 9.31
C ALA A 21 -11.36 14.31 8.05
N MET A 22 -10.08 13.91 8.12
CA MET A 22 -9.35 13.32 7.00
C MET A 22 -10.00 12.01 6.56
N LEU A 23 -10.33 11.11 7.50
CA LEU A 23 -10.99 9.84 7.21
C LEU A 23 -12.30 10.04 6.43
N HIS A 24 -13.15 10.95 6.89
CA HIS A 24 -14.44 11.26 6.22
C HIS A 24 -14.27 11.75 4.78
N ALA A 25 -13.19 12.47 4.50
CA ALA A 25 -12.94 13.03 3.16
C ALA A 25 -12.32 12.02 2.20
N VAL A 26 -11.40 11.15 2.66
CA VAL A 26 -10.63 10.28 1.77
C VAL A 26 -11.21 8.87 1.62
N LEU A 27 -12.01 8.39 2.59
CA LEU A 27 -12.62 7.07 2.52
C LEU A 27 -13.52 6.88 1.29
N PRO A 28 -14.38 7.85 0.89
CA PRO A 28 -15.19 7.72 -0.32
C PRO A 28 -14.36 7.54 -1.60
N GLU A 29 -13.18 8.16 -1.67
CA GLU A 29 -12.30 8.05 -2.84
C GLU A 29 -11.78 6.61 -3.01
N SER A 30 -11.44 5.94 -1.91
CA SER A 30 -11.04 4.52 -1.93
C SER A 30 -12.25 3.59 -2.09
N ALA A 31 -13.34 3.82 -1.34
CA ALA A 31 -14.53 2.98 -1.36
C ALA A 31 -15.25 2.99 -2.72
N ARG A 32 -15.04 4.00 -3.55
CA ARG A 32 -15.57 4.05 -4.92
C ARG A 32 -14.97 2.96 -5.81
N HIS A 33 -13.72 2.60 -5.59
CA HIS A 33 -12.98 1.68 -6.46
C HIS A 33 -12.80 0.30 -5.83
N PHE A 34 -12.55 0.23 -4.54
CA PHE A 34 -12.16 -1.00 -3.84
C PHE A 34 -13.32 -1.60 -3.05
N ALA A 35 -13.43 -2.93 -3.09
CA ALA A 35 -14.37 -3.66 -2.25
C ALA A 35 -13.86 -3.79 -0.82
N ARG A 36 -12.53 -3.99 -0.68
CA ARG A 36 -11.83 -4.17 0.59
C ARG A 36 -10.49 -3.45 0.55
N ALA A 37 -9.96 -3.12 1.73
CA ALA A 37 -8.57 -2.72 1.84
C ALA A 37 -7.93 -3.19 3.15
N ILE A 38 -6.63 -3.53 3.09
CA ILE A 38 -5.76 -3.65 4.25
C ILE A 38 -5.46 -2.23 4.76
N VAL A 39 -6.02 -1.90 5.91
CA VAL A 39 -5.89 -0.56 6.50
C VAL A 39 -4.68 -0.50 7.42
N MET A 40 -3.76 0.42 7.13
CA MET A 40 -2.53 0.60 7.90
C MET A 40 -2.77 1.19 9.28
N PRO A 41 -2.04 0.70 10.30
CA PRO A 41 -2.31 0.96 11.72
C PRO A 41 -1.55 2.17 12.28
N ASN A 42 -0.80 2.92 11.48
CA ASN A 42 0.10 4.00 11.92
C ASN A 42 -0.61 5.33 12.18
N LEU A 43 -1.64 5.29 13.00
CA LEU A 43 -2.28 6.47 13.57
C LEU A 43 -1.39 7.08 14.69
N VAL A 44 -1.87 8.15 15.30
CA VAL A 44 -1.27 8.74 16.52
C VAL A 44 -2.36 8.82 17.59
N PRO A 45 -2.32 7.95 18.62
CA PRO A 45 -1.40 6.82 18.81
C PRO A 45 -1.66 5.66 17.81
N PRO A 46 -0.68 4.75 17.59
CA PRO A 46 -0.84 3.63 16.67
C PRO A 46 -1.82 2.57 17.18
N VAL A 47 -2.38 1.80 16.27
CA VAL A 47 -3.30 0.68 16.57
C VAL A 47 -2.46 -0.57 16.88
N VAL A 48 -2.24 -0.88 18.14
CA VAL A 48 -1.33 -1.96 18.57
C VAL A 48 -2.03 -3.19 19.14
N THR A 49 -3.35 -3.10 19.46
CA THR A 49 -4.14 -4.21 20.03
C THR A 49 -5.39 -4.52 19.23
N GLY A 50 -5.93 -5.74 19.39
CA GLY A 50 -7.20 -6.14 18.79
C GLY A 50 -8.36 -5.22 19.17
N ALA A 51 -8.44 -4.77 20.41
CA ALA A 51 -9.47 -3.83 20.87
C ALA A 51 -9.38 -2.48 20.14
N GLN A 52 -8.17 -1.95 19.97
CA GLN A 52 -7.95 -0.70 19.21
C GLN A 52 -8.29 -0.87 17.74
N ALA A 53 -7.96 -2.03 17.14
CA ALA A 53 -8.33 -2.34 15.76
C ALA A 53 -9.85 -2.39 15.57
N ALA A 54 -10.59 -2.99 16.52
CA ALA A 54 -12.05 -3.01 16.52
C ALA A 54 -12.65 -1.59 16.60
N ALA A 55 -12.12 -0.75 17.50
CA ALA A 55 -12.54 0.63 17.64
C ALA A 55 -12.26 1.46 16.36
N TYR A 56 -11.09 1.27 15.74
CA TYR A 56 -10.76 1.96 14.49
C TYR A 56 -11.66 1.49 13.33
N ARG A 57 -11.88 0.17 13.21
CA ARG A 57 -12.81 -0.37 12.21
C ARG A 57 -14.20 0.25 12.35
N GLN A 58 -14.70 0.39 13.57
CA GLN A 58 -16.00 1.02 13.82
C GLN A 58 -16.04 2.47 13.33
N ARG A 59 -14.99 3.28 13.57
CA ARG A 59 -14.91 4.66 13.07
C ARG A 59 -14.91 4.72 11.55
N ILE A 60 -14.18 3.81 10.89
CA ILE A 60 -14.17 3.70 9.42
C ILE A 60 -15.58 3.40 8.90
N LEU A 61 -16.28 2.42 9.48
CA LEU A 61 -17.62 2.06 9.04
C LEU A 61 -18.66 3.16 9.30
N GLN A 62 -18.48 3.94 10.36
CA GLN A 62 -19.33 5.11 10.65
C GLN A 62 -19.07 6.29 9.69
N ALA A 63 -17.85 6.40 9.17
CA ALA A 63 -17.47 7.42 8.18
C ALA A 63 -17.85 7.04 6.73
N LEU A 64 -18.18 5.77 6.50
CA LEU A 64 -18.55 5.29 5.15
C LEU A 64 -19.92 5.85 4.73
N PRO A 65 -20.04 6.49 3.55
CA PRO A 65 -21.32 6.90 3.01
C PRO A 65 -22.30 5.71 2.91
N ALA A 66 -23.58 5.95 3.20
CA ALA A 66 -24.61 4.90 3.30
C ALA A 66 -24.88 4.14 1.98
N ASP A 67 -24.57 4.77 0.85
CA ASP A 67 -24.69 4.21 -0.49
C ASP A 67 -23.45 3.48 -0.99
N MET A 68 -22.38 3.44 -0.18
CA MET A 68 -21.13 2.76 -0.53
C MET A 68 -20.94 1.47 0.26
N ALA A 69 -20.33 0.47 -0.40
CA ALA A 69 -19.91 -0.78 0.22
C ALA A 69 -18.38 -0.85 0.25
N PHE A 70 -17.83 -1.04 1.45
CA PHE A 70 -16.38 -1.19 1.65
C PHE A 70 -16.11 -1.99 2.92
N GLU A 71 -15.18 -2.94 2.86
CA GLU A 71 -14.77 -3.74 4.00
C GLU A 71 -13.34 -3.39 4.43
N PRO A 72 -13.13 -2.71 5.57
CA PRO A 72 -11.80 -2.50 6.12
C PRO A 72 -11.26 -3.79 6.76
N LEU A 73 -10.14 -4.28 6.24
CA LEU A 73 -9.36 -5.39 6.76
C LEU A 73 -8.29 -4.80 7.70
N MET A 74 -8.42 -5.05 8.99
CA MET A 74 -7.59 -4.36 9.98
C MET A 74 -6.21 -4.99 10.12
N THR A 75 -5.24 -4.16 10.51
CA THR A 75 -3.88 -4.56 10.86
C THR A 75 -3.50 -4.08 12.25
N LEU A 76 -2.53 -4.74 12.88
CA LEU A 76 -1.90 -4.28 14.10
C LEU A 76 -0.52 -3.70 13.81
N TYR A 77 -0.17 -2.65 14.50
CA TYR A 77 1.17 -2.06 14.47
C TYR A 77 2.10 -2.90 15.35
N LEU A 78 3.14 -3.50 14.77
CA LEU A 78 4.14 -4.28 15.51
C LEU A 78 5.05 -3.36 16.32
N THR A 79 5.10 -3.59 17.61
CA THR A 79 6.02 -2.94 18.56
C THR A 79 6.80 -4.01 19.32
N GLU A 80 7.88 -3.61 19.99
CA GLU A 80 8.68 -4.51 20.85
C GLU A 80 7.90 -5.02 22.07
N ASN A 81 6.72 -4.45 22.36
CA ASN A 81 5.81 -4.85 23.45
C ASN A 81 4.52 -5.52 22.97
N THR A 82 4.44 -5.88 21.69
CA THR A 82 3.26 -6.56 21.14
C THR A 82 3.08 -7.92 21.80
N ASP A 83 1.86 -8.20 22.32
CA ASP A 83 1.51 -9.49 22.92
C ASP A 83 1.12 -10.51 21.83
N PRO A 84 1.84 -11.64 21.70
CA PRO A 84 1.50 -12.69 20.74
C PRO A 84 0.10 -13.27 20.94
N GLN A 85 -0.43 -13.26 22.17
CA GLN A 85 -1.76 -13.81 22.47
C GLN A 85 -2.87 -12.86 22.01
N ASP A 86 -2.70 -11.54 22.19
CA ASP A 86 -3.65 -10.56 21.65
C ASP A 86 -3.68 -10.63 20.12
N VAL A 87 -2.52 -10.76 19.47
CA VAL A 87 -2.43 -10.96 18.01
C VAL A 87 -3.19 -12.19 17.57
N ALA A 88 -3.02 -13.32 18.26
CA ALA A 88 -3.71 -14.58 17.94
C ALA A 88 -5.22 -14.46 18.13
N ALA A 89 -5.67 -13.85 19.24
CA ALA A 89 -7.09 -13.62 19.52
C ALA A 89 -7.74 -12.68 18.49
N ALA A 90 -7.08 -11.59 18.15
CA ALA A 90 -7.54 -10.64 17.15
C ALA A 90 -7.64 -11.27 15.75
N HIS A 91 -6.69 -12.14 15.38
CA HIS A 91 -6.77 -12.91 14.14
C HIS A 91 -7.92 -13.93 14.15
N ALA A 92 -8.04 -14.71 15.22
CA ALA A 92 -9.09 -15.74 15.37
C ALA A 92 -10.51 -15.14 15.30
N SER A 93 -10.70 -13.89 15.76
CA SER A 93 -11.98 -13.17 15.64
C SER A 93 -12.33 -12.76 14.19
N GLY A 94 -11.41 -12.93 13.25
CA GLY A 94 -11.56 -12.49 11.85
C GLY A 94 -11.35 -10.99 11.61
N LEU A 95 -11.08 -10.20 12.66
CA LEU A 95 -10.91 -8.75 12.59
C LEU A 95 -9.57 -8.36 11.95
N VAL A 96 -8.47 -9.00 12.40
CA VAL A 96 -7.10 -8.67 11.96
C VAL A 96 -6.63 -9.64 10.89
N ARG A 97 -6.12 -9.09 9.79
CA ARG A 97 -5.68 -9.83 8.60
C ARG A 97 -4.18 -9.81 8.39
N ALA A 98 -3.46 -8.91 9.05
CA ALA A 98 -2.01 -8.84 9.03
C ALA A 98 -1.48 -8.07 10.25
N VAL A 99 -0.18 -8.20 10.51
CA VAL A 99 0.56 -7.32 11.42
C VAL A 99 1.54 -6.52 10.59
N LYS A 100 1.63 -5.20 10.83
CA LYS A 100 2.52 -4.30 10.08
C LYS A 100 3.77 -3.96 10.89
N LEU A 101 4.91 -4.27 10.32
CA LEU A 101 6.24 -3.90 10.81
C LEU A 101 6.69 -2.60 10.15
N TYR A 102 7.01 -1.62 10.99
CA TYR A 102 7.79 -0.43 10.62
C TYR A 102 9.12 -0.47 11.36
N PRO A 103 10.26 -0.38 10.68
CA PRO A 103 11.50 0.01 11.37
C PRO A 103 11.33 1.40 12.00
N ALA A 104 11.81 1.59 13.22
CA ALA A 104 11.59 2.84 13.96
C ALA A 104 12.17 4.05 13.21
N GLY A 105 11.33 5.02 12.86
CA GLY A 105 11.72 6.22 12.12
C GLY A 105 11.81 6.07 10.60
N ALA A 106 11.37 4.94 10.04
CA ALA A 106 11.46 4.71 8.59
C ALA A 106 10.51 5.60 7.76
N THR A 107 9.35 5.96 8.30
CA THR A 107 8.34 6.74 7.59
C THR A 107 7.48 7.55 8.58
N THR A 108 6.46 8.24 8.08
CA THR A 108 5.50 9.02 8.89
C THR A 108 4.85 8.14 9.97
N ASN A 109 4.79 8.65 11.20
CA ASN A 109 4.21 7.97 12.37
C ASN A 109 4.85 6.60 12.69
N SER A 110 6.15 6.42 12.40
CA SER A 110 6.86 5.17 12.66
C SER A 110 7.82 5.22 13.87
N ALA A 111 7.75 6.23 14.71
CA ALA A 111 8.63 6.37 15.89
C ALA A 111 8.50 5.21 16.89
N SER A 112 7.31 4.61 16.99
CA SER A 112 7.03 3.43 17.85
C SER A 112 7.40 2.10 17.20
N GLY A 113 8.02 2.11 16.03
CA GLY A 113 8.42 0.92 15.27
C GLY A 113 9.51 0.10 15.94
N VAL A 114 9.87 -1.00 15.30
CA VAL A 114 10.84 -1.97 15.81
C VAL A 114 12.27 -1.44 15.62
N ARG A 115 13.06 -1.52 16.66
CA ARG A 115 14.52 -1.28 16.66
C ARG A 115 15.31 -2.57 16.81
N ASP A 116 14.81 -3.44 17.68
CA ASP A 116 15.41 -4.73 18.00
C ASP A 116 14.50 -5.86 17.50
N PHE A 117 14.89 -6.49 16.40
CA PHE A 117 14.09 -7.54 15.76
C PHE A 117 14.05 -8.84 16.56
N ASP A 118 15.02 -9.07 17.48
CA ASP A 118 14.98 -10.24 18.36
C ASP A 118 13.84 -10.17 19.38
N LYS A 119 13.45 -8.97 19.81
CA LYS A 119 12.33 -8.77 20.75
C LYS A 119 10.97 -9.13 20.17
N VAL A 120 10.81 -9.00 18.87
CA VAL A 120 9.54 -9.33 18.20
C VAL A 120 9.45 -10.78 17.71
N ARG A 121 10.53 -11.55 17.85
CA ARG A 121 10.57 -12.96 17.42
C ARG A 121 9.41 -13.79 17.96
N PRO A 122 9.00 -13.72 19.24
CA PRO A 122 7.86 -14.49 19.74
C PRO A 122 6.55 -14.17 19.03
N VAL A 123 6.35 -12.92 18.60
CA VAL A 123 5.19 -12.52 17.80
C VAL A 123 5.27 -13.11 16.40
N LEU A 124 6.45 -13.07 15.75
CA LEU A 124 6.66 -13.61 14.41
C LEU A 124 6.45 -15.13 14.37
N GLU A 125 6.94 -15.84 15.39
CA GLU A 125 6.73 -17.28 15.55
C GLU A 125 5.23 -17.62 15.71
N LYS A 126 4.50 -16.85 16.54
CA LYS A 126 3.07 -17.01 16.70
C LYS A 126 2.33 -16.72 15.38
N MET A 127 2.72 -15.69 14.64
CA MET A 127 2.13 -15.39 13.33
C MET A 127 2.37 -16.52 12.32
N ALA A 128 3.57 -17.12 12.30
CA ALA A 128 3.86 -18.28 11.47
C ALA A 128 2.97 -19.48 11.83
N GLU A 129 2.79 -19.76 13.13
CA GLU A 129 1.93 -20.84 13.64
C GLU A 129 0.47 -20.69 13.17
N ILE A 130 -0.09 -19.48 13.26
CA ILE A 130 -1.50 -19.21 12.91
C ILE A 130 -1.71 -18.81 11.45
N GLY A 131 -0.63 -18.72 10.65
CA GLY A 131 -0.68 -18.35 9.24
C GLY A 131 -1.03 -16.88 8.96
N LEU A 132 -0.84 -15.98 9.95
CA LEU A 132 -1.09 -14.54 9.82
C LEU A 132 0.07 -13.86 9.11
N PRO A 133 -0.14 -13.12 7.99
CA PRO A 133 0.93 -12.45 7.27
C PRO A 133 1.55 -11.28 8.04
N LEU A 134 2.86 -11.11 7.87
CA LEU A 134 3.61 -9.91 8.25
C LEU A 134 3.74 -8.98 7.03
N CYS A 135 3.23 -7.77 7.13
CA CYS A 135 3.46 -6.70 6.17
C CYS A 135 4.67 -5.86 6.62
N VAL A 136 5.65 -5.65 5.76
CA VAL A 136 6.87 -4.93 6.15
C VAL A 136 7.08 -3.65 5.36
N HIS A 137 7.40 -2.55 6.05
CA HIS A 137 8.03 -1.39 5.42
C HIS A 137 9.52 -1.71 5.25
N GLY A 138 9.94 -1.93 4.02
CA GLY A 138 11.21 -2.56 3.69
C GLY A 138 12.39 -1.60 3.60
N GLU A 139 12.65 -0.75 4.61
CA GLU A 139 13.79 0.16 4.62
C GLU A 139 14.55 0.12 5.95
N VAL A 140 15.90 0.14 5.87
CA VAL A 140 16.73 0.41 7.05
C VAL A 140 16.70 1.91 7.39
N THR A 141 16.99 2.25 8.67
CA THR A 141 16.95 3.64 9.16
C THR A 141 18.33 4.17 9.56
N ASP A 142 19.39 3.41 9.30
CA ASP A 142 20.78 3.85 9.52
C ASP A 142 21.07 5.07 8.65
N PRO A 143 21.43 6.24 9.25
CA PRO A 143 21.71 7.46 8.52
C PRO A 143 22.97 7.37 7.63
N ALA A 144 23.83 6.39 7.84
CA ALA A 144 25.00 6.14 6.99
C ALA A 144 24.63 5.45 5.66
N ILE A 145 23.42 4.90 5.55
CA ILE A 145 22.94 4.25 4.32
C ILE A 145 22.19 5.26 3.46
N ASP A 146 22.60 5.38 2.20
CA ASP A 146 21.92 6.22 1.22
C ASP A 146 20.43 5.85 1.14
N ILE A 147 19.56 6.86 1.10
CA ILE A 147 18.11 6.68 1.08
C ILE A 147 17.63 5.83 -0.12
N PHE A 148 18.39 5.83 -1.22
CA PHE A 148 18.07 5.04 -2.41
C PHE A 148 18.49 3.57 -2.30
N ASP A 149 19.36 3.21 -1.32
CA ASP A 149 19.87 1.86 -1.11
C ASP A 149 19.18 1.13 0.06
N ARG A 150 18.37 1.83 0.85
CA ARG A 150 17.79 1.34 2.11
C ARG A 150 16.96 0.07 1.93
N GLU A 151 16.24 -0.08 0.83
CA GLU A 151 15.44 -1.27 0.55
C GLU A 151 16.31 -2.51 0.32
N ALA A 152 17.34 -2.40 -0.51
CA ALA A 152 18.27 -3.50 -0.78
C ALA A 152 18.99 -3.95 0.49
N VAL A 153 19.44 -2.98 1.31
CA VAL A 153 20.10 -3.26 2.59
C VAL A 153 19.13 -3.90 3.60
N PHE A 154 17.87 -3.49 3.61
CA PHE A 154 16.85 -4.10 4.48
C PHE A 154 16.60 -5.57 4.11
N ILE A 155 16.53 -5.88 2.84
CA ILE A 155 16.39 -7.26 2.37
C ILE A 155 17.52 -8.12 2.94
N ASP A 156 18.76 -7.70 2.76
CA ASP A 156 19.94 -8.46 3.17
C ASP A 156 20.11 -8.56 4.69
N ARG A 157 19.95 -7.44 5.41
CA ARG A 157 20.29 -7.37 6.85
C ARG A 157 19.12 -7.68 7.78
N VAL A 158 17.87 -7.59 7.31
CA VAL A 158 16.70 -7.71 8.17
C VAL A 158 15.72 -8.76 7.66
N LEU A 159 15.22 -8.62 6.42
CA LEU A 159 14.13 -9.45 5.94
C LEU A 159 14.55 -10.91 5.74
N ASP A 160 15.66 -11.15 5.05
CA ASP A 160 16.16 -12.51 4.80
C ASP A 160 16.56 -13.23 6.11
N PRO A 161 17.25 -12.60 7.07
CA PRO A 161 17.45 -13.17 8.41
C PRO A 161 16.15 -13.51 9.16
N ILE A 162 15.15 -12.63 9.17
CA ILE A 162 13.85 -12.89 9.81
C ILE A 162 13.19 -14.13 9.19
N ARG A 163 13.13 -14.21 7.86
CA ARG A 163 12.51 -15.33 7.17
C ARG A 163 13.22 -16.65 7.41
N ARG A 164 14.56 -16.65 7.47
CA ARG A 164 15.35 -17.84 7.83
C ARG A 164 15.13 -18.27 9.29
N ALA A 165 15.01 -17.31 10.20
CA ALA A 165 14.80 -17.57 11.63
C ALA A 165 13.36 -18.01 11.94
N THR A 166 12.38 -17.67 11.09
CA THR A 166 10.95 -17.96 11.30
C THR A 166 10.37 -18.67 10.07
N PRO A 167 10.69 -19.94 9.83
CA PRO A 167 10.15 -20.69 8.71
C PRO A 167 8.61 -20.76 8.75
N GLY A 168 7.99 -20.62 7.58
CA GLY A 168 6.53 -20.61 7.45
C GLY A 168 5.86 -19.25 7.72
N LEU A 169 6.61 -18.24 8.14
CA LEU A 169 6.10 -16.88 8.24
C LEU A 169 5.78 -16.36 6.83
N ARG A 170 4.52 -16.03 6.60
CA ARG A 170 4.08 -15.39 5.36
C ARG A 170 4.39 -13.90 5.44
N VAL A 171 5.02 -13.35 4.40
CA VAL A 171 5.44 -11.95 4.39
C VAL A 171 4.95 -11.25 3.15
N VAL A 172 4.45 -10.02 3.30
CA VAL A 172 4.24 -9.08 2.21
C VAL A 172 5.30 -7.98 2.33
N MET A 173 6.17 -7.92 1.34
CA MET A 173 7.08 -6.80 1.16
C MET A 173 6.30 -5.65 0.54
N GLU A 174 5.93 -4.68 1.37
CA GLU A 174 5.02 -3.60 0.97
C GLU A 174 5.73 -2.57 0.08
N HIS A 175 4.96 -1.99 -0.89
CA HIS A 175 5.35 -0.85 -1.73
C HIS A 175 6.83 -0.91 -2.17
N ILE A 176 7.24 -2.06 -2.74
CA ILE A 176 8.62 -2.23 -3.21
C ILE A 176 8.98 -1.18 -4.27
N THR A 177 10.24 -0.72 -4.24
CA THR A 177 10.69 0.38 -5.09
C THR A 177 11.94 0.07 -5.91
N THR A 178 12.51 -1.13 -5.80
CA THR A 178 13.78 -1.49 -6.45
C THR A 178 13.66 -2.77 -7.28
N ALA A 179 14.55 -2.90 -8.27
CA ALA A 179 14.79 -4.18 -8.95
C ALA A 179 15.23 -5.27 -7.97
N ASN A 180 16.01 -4.90 -6.93
CA ASN A 180 16.43 -5.83 -5.87
C ASN A 180 15.22 -6.44 -5.14
N GLY A 181 14.20 -5.64 -4.83
CA GLY A 181 12.96 -6.12 -4.22
C GLY A 181 12.21 -7.08 -5.14
N VAL A 182 12.10 -6.73 -6.43
CA VAL A 182 11.50 -7.61 -7.46
C VAL A 182 12.23 -8.94 -7.55
N ASP A 183 13.55 -8.91 -7.68
CA ASP A 183 14.39 -10.11 -7.83
C ASP A 183 14.34 -10.97 -6.56
N TYR A 184 14.37 -10.36 -5.39
CA TYR A 184 14.24 -11.08 -4.13
C TYR A 184 12.90 -11.82 -4.06
N VAL A 185 11.78 -11.15 -4.33
CA VAL A 185 10.45 -11.79 -4.33
C VAL A 185 10.38 -12.94 -5.34
N LYS A 186 10.92 -12.76 -6.55
CA LYS A 186 10.97 -13.80 -7.57
C LYS A 186 11.84 -15.01 -7.19
N SER A 187 12.87 -14.81 -6.38
CA SER A 187 13.76 -15.88 -5.93
C SER A 187 13.19 -16.72 -4.77
N GLN A 188 12.12 -16.25 -4.12
CA GLN A 188 11.58 -16.87 -2.91
C GLN A 188 10.36 -17.76 -3.20
N PRO A 189 10.02 -18.68 -2.28
CA PRO A 189 8.76 -19.42 -2.30
C PRO A 189 7.51 -18.50 -2.23
N SER A 190 6.34 -19.06 -2.50
CA SER A 190 5.05 -18.36 -2.56
C SER A 190 4.53 -17.81 -1.21
N ASP A 191 5.25 -18.02 -0.12
CA ASP A 191 4.98 -17.40 1.17
C ASP A 191 5.51 -15.96 1.29
N LEU A 192 6.19 -15.46 0.25
CA LEU A 192 6.57 -14.07 0.07
C LEU A 192 5.81 -13.46 -1.11
N GLY A 193 5.04 -12.42 -0.85
CA GLY A 193 4.44 -11.55 -1.86
C GLY A 193 4.95 -10.11 -1.72
N ALA A 194 4.59 -9.26 -2.67
CA ALA A 194 4.91 -7.83 -2.60
C ALA A 194 3.77 -6.98 -3.14
N THR A 195 3.54 -5.83 -2.50
CA THR A 195 2.70 -4.79 -3.08
C THR A 195 3.52 -3.83 -3.94
N ILE A 196 2.91 -3.38 -5.03
CA ILE A 196 3.45 -2.33 -5.88
C ILE A 196 2.41 -1.21 -5.97
N THR A 197 2.85 0.03 -5.78
CA THR A 197 1.97 1.19 -5.76
C THR A 197 1.79 1.78 -7.16
N THR A 198 0.66 2.45 -7.37
CA THR A 198 0.40 3.18 -8.61
C THR A 198 1.45 4.23 -8.90
N HIS A 199 1.84 5.03 -7.91
CA HIS A 199 2.81 6.12 -8.12
C HIS A 199 4.22 5.60 -8.43
N HIS A 200 4.69 4.50 -7.83
CA HIS A 200 6.00 3.93 -8.17
C HIS A 200 6.08 3.30 -9.57
N LEU A 201 4.93 2.97 -10.19
CA LEU A 201 4.88 2.57 -11.60
C LEU A 201 5.03 3.77 -12.55
N ILE A 202 4.76 4.99 -12.08
CA ILE A 202 4.66 6.22 -12.90
C ILE A 202 5.87 7.11 -12.73
N ILE A 203 6.27 7.42 -11.48
CA ILE A 203 7.35 8.36 -11.19
C ILE A 203 8.67 7.66 -10.85
N ASN A 204 9.77 8.32 -11.17
CA ASN A 204 11.10 8.06 -10.68
C ASN A 204 11.63 9.27 -9.91
N ARG A 205 12.84 9.19 -9.34
CA ARG A 205 13.42 10.27 -8.53
C ARG A 205 13.55 11.63 -9.26
N ASN A 206 13.64 11.62 -10.59
CA ASN A 206 13.71 12.87 -11.35
C ASN A 206 12.40 13.67 -11.25
N HIS A 207 11.26 12.99 -11.18
CA HIS A 207 9.95 13.65 -11.02
C HIS A 207 9.88 14.45 -9.71
N ILE A 208 10.60 14.02 -8.67
CA ILE A 208 10.63 14.69 -7.37
C ILE A 208 11.58 15.89 -7.37
N LEU A 209 12.74 15.78 -8.08
CA LEU A 209 13.90 16.65 -7.87
C LEU A 209 14.21 17.57 -9.04
N VAL A 210 13.83 17.21 -10.28
CA VAL A 210 14.19 18.01 -11.48
C VAL A 210 13.21 19.14 -11.69
N GLY A 211 13.74 20.35 -11.89
CA GLY A 211 12.94 21.57 -12.09
C GLY A 211 12.36 22.13 -10.79
N GLY A 212 12.93 21.77 -9.65
CA GLY A 212 12.51 22.16 -8.32
C GLY A 212 11.93 20.97 -7.53
N ILE A 213 11.89 21.12 -6.21
CA ILE A 213 11.34 20.09 -5.31
C ILE A 213 9.83 20.03 -5.49
N LYS A 214 9.30 18.82 -5.70
CA LYS A 214 7.87 18.55 -5.83
C LYS A 214 7.38 17.73 -4.64
N PRO A 215 6.92 18.36 -3.56
CA PRO A 215 6.59 17.69 -2.32
C PRO A 215 5.45 16.67 -2.47
N HIS A 216 4.49 16.88 -3.39
CA HIS A 216 3.37 15.97 -3.61
C HIS A 216 3.77 14.62 -4.25
N TYR A 217 5.00 14.51 -4.78
CA TYR A 217 5.58 13.24 -5.25
C TYR A 217 6.49 12.58 -4.22
N TYR A 218 6.75 13.25 -3.10
CA TYR A 218 7.57 12.69 -2.03
C TYR A 218 6.79 11.66 -1.22
N CYS A 219 7.30 10.44 -1.20
CA CYS A 219 6.80 9.29 -0.43
C CYS A 219 7.99 8.52 0.17
N LEU A 220 7.71 7.61 1.09
CA LEU A 220 8.69 6.66 1.63
C LEU A 220 8.09 5.24 1.56
N PRO A 221 8.78 4.30 0.91
CA PRO A 221 10.11 4.43 0.27
C PRO A 221 10.08 5.44 -0.88
N VAL A 222 11.17 6.21 -1.02
CA VAL A 222 11.28 7.22 -2.08
C VAL A 222 11.39 6.55 -3.45
N ALA A 223 10.79 7.16 -4.49
CA ALA A 223 10.93 6.69 -5.86
C ALA A 223 12.41 6.67 -6.28
N LYS A 224 12.84 5.59 -6.92
CA LYS A 224 14.24 5.29 -7.24
C LYS A 224 14.60 5.75 -8.68
N ARG A 225 15.67 5.22 -9.23
CA ARG A 225 16.09 5.44 -10.63
C ARG A 225 15.09 4.84 -11.62
N GLU A 226 15.19 5.26 -12.88
CA GLU A 226 14.34 4.76 -13.96
C GLU A 226 14.39 3.23 -14.13
N GLU A 227 15.58 2.65 -14.03
CA GLU A 227 15.77 1.20 -14.13
C GLU A 227 14.92 0.41 -13.11
N HIS A 228 14.78 0.95 -11.90
CA HIS A 228 13.94 0.37 -10.85
C HIS A 228 12.45 0.51 -11.18
N ARG A 229 12.01 1.70 -11.66
CA ARG A 229 10.63 1.90 -12.10
C ARG A 229 10.25 0.92 -13.22
N LEU A 230 11.12 0.73 -14.18
CA LEU A 230 10.91 -0.25 -15.26
C LEU A 230 10.83 -1.69 -14.76
N ALA A 231 11.66 -2.06 -13.77
CA ALA A 231 11.59 -3.38 -13.13
C ALA A 231 10.25 -3.59 -12.39
N LEU A 232 9.74 -2.56 -11.70
CA LEU A 232 8.42 -2.60 -11.05
C LEU A 232 7.29 -2.75 -12.09
N ARG A 233 7.32 -1.99 -13.18
CA ARG A 233 6.35 -2.13 -14.28
C ARG A 233 6.36 -3.54 -14.85
N ALA A 234 7.54 -4.07 -15.17
CA ALA A 234 7.67 -5.42 -15.67
C ALA A 234 7.15 -6.48 -14.66
N ALA A 235 7.32 -6.27 -13.36
CA ALA A 235 6.80 -7.17 -12.33
C ALA A 235 5.26 -7.08 -12.22
N ALA A 236 4.70 -5.89 -12.14
CA ALA A 236 3.26 -5.67 -12.01
C ALA A 236 2.48 -6.23 -13.21
N THR A 237 3.03 -6.10 -14.42
CA THR A 237 2.38 -6.51 -15.67
C THR A 237 2.72 -7.94 -16.11
N SER A 238 3.55 -8.66 -15.35
CA SER A 238 4.02 -10.02 -15.72
C SER A 238 2.97 -11.12 -15.60
N GLY A 239 1.87 -10.89 -14.85
CA GLY A 239 0.94 -11.95 -14.46
C GLY A 239 1.43 -12.84 -13.31
N ASP A 240 2.60 -12.55 -12.70
CA ASP A 240 3.12 -13.29 -11.54
C ASP A 240 2.27 -12.99 -10.30
N ALA A 241 1.66 -14.03 -9.73
CA ALA A 241 0.73 -13.92 -8.61
C ALA A 241 1.36 -13.43 -7.29
N ARG A 242 2.68 -13.33 -7.20
CA ARG A 242 3.39 -12.78 -6.04
C ARG A 242 3.33 -11.26 -5.96
N PHE A 243 2.99 -10.58 -7.06
CA PHE A 243 2.86 -9.11 -7.11
C PHE A 243 1.38 -8.73 -7.19
N PHE A 244 0.98 -7.79 -6.36
CA PHE A 244 -0.41 -7.29 -6.31
C PHE A 244 -0.47 -5.83 -5.87
N LEU A 245 -1.62 -5.21 -6.08
CA LEU A 245 -1.83 -3.80 -5.80
C LEU A 245 -1.83 -3.51 -4.30
N GLY A 246 -1.00 -2.58 -3.86
CA GLY A 246 -1.17 -1.86 -2.62
C GLY A 246 -0.94 -0.39 -2.94
N THR A 247 -1.98 0.44 -2.87
CA THR A 247 -1.88 1.81 -3.37
C THR A 247 -0.90 2.66 -2.59
N ASP A 248 -0.74 2.37 -1.30
CA ASP A 248 -0.11 3.28 -0.35
C ASP A 248 -0.63 4.72 -0.51
N SER A 249 -1.93 4.83 -0.82
CA SER A 249 -2.58 6.14 -0.86
C SER A 249 -2.53 6.72 0.55
N ALA A 250 -1.67 7.74 0.72
CA ALA A 250 -1.31 8.28 2.03
C ALA A 250 -1.58 9.78 2.06
N PRO A 251 -2.82 10.19 2.45
CA PRO A 251 -3.22 11.58 2.45
C PRO A 251 -2.50 12.39 3.52
N HIS A 252 -2.06 13.57 3.12
CA HIS A 252 -1.56 14.66 3.98
C HIS A 252 -2.08 15.99 3.44
N THR A 253 -2.38 16.93 4.31
CA THR A 253 -2.79 18.27 3.89
C THR A 253 -1.64 19.00 3.19
N ASP A 254 -1.97 19.88 2.25
CA ASP A 254 -0.96 20.65 1.52
C ASP A 254 0.04 21.37 2.44
N PRO A 255 -0.36 22.04 3.54
CA PRO A 255 0.60 22.64 4.46
C PRO A 255 1.59 21.64 5.08
N ASN A 256 1.16 20.38 5.32
CA ASN A 256 2.05 19.36 5.85
C ASN A 256 3.01 18.82 4.77
N LYS A 257 2.58 18.77 3.52
CA LYS A 257 3.42 18.38 2.38
C LYS A 257 4.43 19.46 2.01
N GLU A 258 4.01 20.72 2.05
CA GLU A 258 4.77 21.91 1.60
C GLU A 258 5.56 22.57 2.74
N SER A 259 5.83 21.83 3.81
CA SER A 259 6.65 22.24 4.94
C SER A 259 8.08 21.70 4.83
N ALA A 260 8.98 22.19 5.70
CA ALA A 260 10.36 21.71 5.76
C ALA A 260 10.43 20.19 6.13
N CYS A 261 9.46 19.68 6.88
CA CYS A 261 9.33 18.25 7.18
C CYS A 261 8.91 17.45 5.95
N GLY A 262 8.02 18.00 5.11
CA GLY A 262 7.54 17.37 3.88
C GLY A 262 6.97 15.98 4.11
N CYS A 263 5.82 15.85 4.81
CA CYS A 263 5.23 14.54 5.13
C CYS A 263 5.24 13.58 3.93
N ALA A 264 5.77 12.37 4.13
CA ALA A 264 5.88 11.36 3.08
C ALA A 264 4.52 10.72 2.79
N GLY A 265 4.11 10.68 1.53
CA GLY A 265 2.89 10.05 1.05
C GLY A 265 2.34 10.70 -0.21
N CYS A 266 1.88 9.89 -1.16
CA CYS A 266 1.13 10.32 -2.34
C CYS A 266 -0.34 9.96 -2.14
N PHE A 267 -1.25 10.83 -2.53
CA PHE A 267 -2.68 10.52 -2.47
C PHE A 267 -3.18 10.11 -3.86
N THR A 268 -3.33 8.81 -4.07
CA THR A 268 -3.66 8.19 -5.36
C THR A 268 -5.07 7.61 -5.43
N ALA A 269 -5.80 7.53 -4.32
CA ALA A 269 -7.09 6.85 -4.24
C ALA A 269 -8.08 7.27 -5.34
N THR A 270 -8.14 8.58 -5.65
CA THR A 270 -9.08 9.16 -6.61
C THR A 270 -8.93 8.62 -8.04
N ASN A 271 -7.70 8.33 -8.49
CA ASN A 271 -7.41 8.03 -9.89
C ASN A 271 -6.61 6.73 -10.11
N THR A 272 -6.34 5.96 -9.06
CA THR A 272 -5.51 4.75 -9.13
C THR A 272 -5.92 3.80 -10.24
N MET A 273 -7.20 3.43 -10.35
CA MET A 273 -7.63 2.42 -11.32
C MET A 273 -7.50 2.91 -12.78
N ALA A 274 -7.74 4.19 -13.01
CA ALA A 274 -7.53 4.81 -14.32
C ALA A 274 -6.04 4.83 -14.70
N LEU A 275 -5.17 5.17 -13.74
CA LEU A 275 -3.71 5.19 -13.92
C LEU A 275 -3.15 3.78 -14.14
N LEU A 276 -3.64 2.78 -13.42
CA LEU A 276 -3.24 1.39 -13.64
C LEU A 276 -3.64 0.90 -15.03
N ALA A 277 -4.88 1.18 -15.48
CA ALA A 277 -5.31 0.84 -16.83
C ALA A 277 -4.40 1.48 -17.90
N HIS A 278 -4.01 2.75 -17.71
CA HIS A 278 -3.05 3.43 -18.59
C HIS A 278 -1.69 2.73 -18.61
N VAL A 279 -1.11 2.44 -17.44
CA VAL A 279 0.20 1.76 -17.34
C VAL A 279 0.17 0.37 -17.97
N PHE A 280 -0.87 -0.42 -17.68
CA PHE A 280 -1.00 -1.77 -18.23
C PHE A 280 -1.26 -1.76 -19.74
N GLU A 281 -1.94 -0.74 -20.26
CA GLU A 281 -2.11 -0.54 -21.71
C GLU A 281 -0.76 -0.22 -22.39
N GLU A 282 0.04 0.69 -21.80
CA GLU A 282 1.37 1.03 -22.34
C GLU A 282 2.30 -0.21 -22.42
N GLU A 283 2.17 -1.14 -21.48
CA GLU A 283 2.94 -2.40 -21.44
C GLU A 283 2.27 -3.52 -22.28
N ASN A 284 1.15 -3.25 -22.97
CA ASN A 284 0.36 -4.24 -23.70
C ASN A 284 -0.08 -5.44 -22.83
N ALA A 285 -0.45 -5.18 -21.57
CA ALA A 285 -0.74 -6.19 -20.56
C ALA A 285 -2.09 -5.93 -19.82
N LEU A 286 -3.07 -5.32 -20.50
CA LEU A 286 -4.40 -5.06 -19.90
C LEU A 286 -5.09 -6.33 -19.41
N ASP A 287 -4.83 -7.47 -20.02
CA ASP A 287 -5.32 -8.79 -19.60
C ASP A 287 -4.75 -9.27 -18.27
N HIS A 288 -3.62 -8.74 -17.82
CA HIS A 288 -3.04 -9.01 -16.50
C HIS A 288 -3.54 -8.07 -15.39
N LEU A 289 -4.24 -6.98 -15.73
CA LEU A 289 -4.70 -5.99 -14.74
C LEU A 289 -5.62 -6.61 -13.69
N GLU A 290 -6.55 -7.48 -14.09
CA GLU A 290 -7.43 -8.17 -13.14
C GLU A 290 -6.65 -9.08 -12.19
N GLY A 291 -5.62 -9.76 -12.67
CA GLY A 291 -4.70 -10.55 -11.84
C GLY A 291 -4.09 -9.69 -10.75
N PHE A 292 -3.44 -8.60 -11.15
CA PHE A 292 -2.72 -7.69 -10.26
C PHE A 292 -3.63 -6.97 -9.24
N ALA A 293 -4.77 -6.45 -9.68
CA ALA A 293 -5.64 -5.61 -8.85
C ALA A 293 -6.69 -6.39 -8.03
N SER A 294 -7.13 -7.57 -8.54
CA SER A 294 -8.33 -8.22 -8.00
C SER A 294 -8.16 -9.68 -7.59
N LYS A 295 -7.13 -10.40 -8.06
CA LYS A 295 -7.02 -11.86 -7.83
C LYS A 295 -5.79 -12.27 -7.03
N ASN A 296 -4.63 -11.67 -7.29
CA ASN A 296 -3.37 -12.10 -6.68
C ASN A 296 -3.35 -11.86 -5.16
N GLY A 297 -3.79 -10.67 -4.73
CA GLY A 297 -3.88 -10.34 -3.32
C GLY A 297 -4.85 -11.25 -2.55
N PRO A 298 -6.12 -11.45 -2.97
CA PRO A 298 -7.00 -12.45 -2.36
C PRO A 298 -6.36 -13.83 -2.27
N GLY A 299 -5.69 -14.29 -3.33
CA GLY A 299 -4.96 -15.56 -3.34
C GLY A 299 -3.89 -15.62 -2.26
N PHE A 300 -3.08 -14.57 -2.13
CA PHE A 300 -2.07 -14.47 -1.07
C PHE A 300 -2.71 -14.44 0.33
N TYR A 301 -3.73 -13.64 0.57
CA TYR A 301 -4.40 -13.52 1.88
C TYR A 301 -5.42 -14.64 2.18
N ARG A 302 -5.59 -15.62 1.26
CA ARG A 302 -6.56 -16.72 1.38
C ARG A 302 -7.99 -16.24 1.58
N LEU A 303 -8.35 -15.22 0.82
CA LEU A 303 -9.69 -14.65 0.78
C LEU A 303 -10.35 -14.94 -0.59
N PRO A 304 -11.68 -15.02 -0.65
CA PRO A 304 -12.36 -15.17 -1.93
C PRO A 304 -12.17 -13.91 -2.80
N VAL A 305 -12.13 -14.11 -4.10
CA VAL A 305 -12.22 -12.99 -5.06
C VAL A 305 -13.60 -12.35 -4.96
N ASN A 306 -13.68 -11.02 -5.09
CA ASN A 306 -14.94 -10.30 -5.04
C ASN A 306 -15.87 -10.72 -6.19
N THR A 307 -17.16 -10.84 -5.91
CA THR A 307 -18.20 -11.14 -6.93
C THR A 307 -18.72 -9.89 -7.62
N ALA A 308 -18.60 -8.73 -6.96
CA ALA A 308 -18.88 -7.44 -7.59
C ALA A 308 -17.86 -7.15 -8.68
N ILE A 309 -18.23 -6.36 -9.66
CA ILE A 309 -17.38 -5.97 -10.79
C ILE A 309 -17.12 -4.47 -10.79
N LEU A 310 -16.04 -4.08 -11.48
CA LEU A 310 -15.69 -2.72 -11.80
C LEU A 310 -15.42 -2.64 -13.30
N THR A 311 -15.98 -1.65 -13.97
CA THR A 311 -15.76 -1.42 -15.40
C THR A 311 -14.92 -0.16 -15.61
N LEU A 312 -13.85 -0.32 -16.36
CA LEU A 312 -13.00 0.75 -16.85
C LEU A 312 -13.37 1.07 -18.29
N GLN A 313 -13.45 2.36 -18.61
CA GLN A 313 -13.77 2.85 -19.94
C GLN A 313 -12.64 3.74 -20.47
N LYS A 314 -12.21 3.49 -21.70
CA LYS A 314 -11.27 4.35 -22.41
C LYS A 314 -12.05 5.41 -23.21
N HIS A 315 -11.60 6.64 -23.12
CA HIS A 315 -12.18 7.80 -23.79
C HIS A 315 -11.30 8.28 -24.94
N GLU A 316 -11.89 8.97 -25.91
CA GLU A 316 -11.16 9.61 -27.03
C GLU A 316 -10.42 10.89 -26.59
N SER A 317 -10.90 11.54 -25.52
CA SER A 317 -10.32 12.74 -24.93
C SER A 317 -9.84 12.46 -23.51
N PRO A 318 -8.83 13.18 -22.98
CA PRO A 318 -8.37 13.02 -21.62
C PRO A 318 -9.49 13.23 -20.59
N VAL A 319 -9.48 12.40 -19.57
CA VAL A 319 -10.38 12.51 -18.41
C VAL A 319 -9.77 13.46 -17.39
N THR A 320 -10.61 14.28 -16.77
CA THR A 320 -10.19 15.20 -15.71
C THR A 320 -10.57 14.62 -14.35
N PHE A 321 -9.61 14.60 -13.43
CA PHE A 321 -9.81 14.26 -12.03
C PHE A 321 -9.75 15.53 -11.18
N PRO A 322 -10.40 15.58 -10.00
CA PRO A 322 -10.24 16.70 -9.08
C PRO A 322 -8.76 16.82 -8.68
N ALA A 323 -8.21 18.04 -8.76
CA ALA A 323 -6.83 18.29 -8.38
C ALA A 323 -6.62 18.19 -6.86
N LYS A 324 -7.67 18.40 -6.06
CA LYS A 324 -7.63 18.41 -4.60
C LYS A 324 -8.92 17.83 -4.02
N ILE A 325 -8.79 17.19 -2.85
CA ILE A 325 -9.92 16.82 -2.00
C ILE A 325 -9.90 17.74 -0.79
N THR A 326 -11.04 18.37 -0.52
CA THR A 326 -11.18 19.23 0.65
C THR A 326 -11.53 18.41 1.88
N THR A 327 -10.78 18.60 2.95
CA THR A 327 -11.03 18.01 4.26
C THR A 327 -11.37 19.10 5.28
N GLY A 328 -11.83 18.74 6.48
CA GLY A 328 -12.01 19.70 7.56
C GLY A 328 -10.69 20.32 8.10
N GLU A 329 -9.54 19.79 7.67
CA GLU A 329 -8.20 20.19 8.13
C GLU A 329 -7.39 20.91 7.04
N GLY A 330 -7.93 21.02 5.83
CA GLY A 330 -7.28 21.60 4.65
C GLY A 330 -7.46 20.75 3.41
N ASN A 331 -6.77 21.10 2.33
CA ASN A 331 -6.81 20.36 1.09
C ASN A 331 -5.75 19.26 1.06
N VAL A 332 -6.09 18.14 0.41
CA VAL A 332 -5.18 17.07 0.03
C VAL A 332 -5.03 17.10 -1.50
N THR A 333 -3.84 17.27 -1.98
CA THR A 333 -3.55 17.25 -3.42
C THR A 333 -3.60 15.81 -3.94
N VAL A 334 -4.43 15.59 -4.98
CA VAL A 334 -4.51 14.31 -5.70
C VAL A 334 -3.25 14.12 -6.54
N PHE A 335 -2.75 12.90 -6.60
CA PHE A 335 -1.56 12.58 -7.39
C PHE A 335 -1.77 12.92 -8.86
N ASP A 336 -0.92 13.78 -9.40
CA ASP A 336 -0.89 14.13 -10.82
C ASP A 336 0.15 13.25 -11.53
N PRO A 337 -0.22 12.41 -12.51
CA PRO A 337 0.74 11.57 -13.23
C PRO A 337 1.68 12.36 -14.15
N GLY A 338 1.37 13.63 -14.46
CA GLY A 338 2.15 14.48 -15.38
C GLY A 338 1.89 14.19 -16.86
N PHE A 339 0.87 13.39 -17.18
CA PHE A 339 0.45 13.09 -18.56
C PHE A 339 -1.09 12.97 -18.65
N PRO A 340 -1.67 13.10 -19.86
CA PRO A 340 -3.11 12.95 -20.05
C PRO A 340 -3.57 11.49 -19.85
N VAL A 341 -4.62 11.28 -19.04
CA VAL A 341 -5.21 10.00 -18.73
C VAL A 341 -6.49 9.82 -19.55
N TYR A 342 -6.62 8.70 -20.23
CA TYR A 342 -7.76 8.42 -21.11
C TYR A 342 -8.74 7.38 -20.52
N TRP A 343 -8.43 6.80 -19.38
CA TRP A 343 -9.26 5.81 -18.70
C TRP A 343 -10.03 6.42 -17.54
N SER A 344 -11.26 5.97 -17.32
CA SER A 344 -12.02 6.24 -16.09
C SER A 344 -12.75 4.98 -15.61
N VAL A 345 -13.14 4.97 -14.34
CA VAL A 345 -14.10 3.99 -13.81
C VAL A 345 -15.48 4.45 -14.18
N GLN A 346 -16.32 3.54 -14.70
CA GLN A 346 -17.75 3.81 -14.89
C GLN A 346 -18.42 3.91 -13.51
N GLY A 347 -19.15 5.00 -13.29
CA GLY A 347 -19.95 5.25 -12.09
C GLY A 347 -21.25 4.48 -12.09
#